data_1d5a91d2b54ff507c411bb3869e27798
#
_entry.id   1d5a91d2b54ff507c411bb3869e27798
#
_cell.length_a   1.000
_cell.length_b   1.000
_cell.length_c   1.000
_cell.angle_alpha   90.00
_cell.angle_beta   90.00
_cell.angle_gamma   90.00
#
_symmetry.space_group_name_H-M   'P 1'
#
loop_
_entity.id
_entity.type
_entity.pdbx_description
1 polymer ?
#
loop_
_entity_poly.entity_id
_entity_poly.type
_entity_poly.pdbx_seq_one_letter_code
_entity_poly.pdbx_strand_id
1 'polypeptide(L)'
;MPRPSWQRSSSGAARQPVRVGAVTVTPVVQFHYRVDPLLFFPDLGPLDPDAWYAKPPYCEDGFLVVDIGAFVVRTPSRTLLVDAGVGNGKSRPNACFDRRADGWPVAHDEIDTVVFTHLHVDHVGFATRFDGAAWVPAFPAARYLTTAAELDYWTGSGAAGFRERLGDYVGDSVLPLQAAGVLDVVEPDHQVAEGVRLLPAPGHTPGNVCVEIISEGQRAMFAGDMVHHALQLAFPALSTDFCVHGRCATASREALLRDVADTGTVLFPAHFPDAVPGRVVTDPTGGYRYEPVGAR
;
A
#
# COMPACT_ATOMS: atom_id res chain seq x y z
N MET A 1 -11.47 9.32 26.47
CA MET A 1 -10.43 9.58 25.48
C MET A 1 -11.07 10.37 24.35
N PRO A 2 -10.50 11.49 23.88
CA PRO A 2 -11.04 12.20 22.73
C PRO A 2 -10.96 11.27 21.51
N ARG A 3 -12.04 11.21 20.74
CA ARG A 3 -12.05 10.48 19.48
C ARG A 3 -11.05 11.12 18.52
N PRO A 4 -10.24 10.35 17.77
CA PRO A 4 -9.36 10.93 16.78
C PRO A 4 -10.19 11.80 15.82
N SER A 5 -9.78 13.06 15.68
CA SER A 5 -10.44 14.00 14.78
C SER A 5 -9.98 13.69 13.34
N TRP A 6 -10.75 12.89 12.65
CA TRP A 6 -10.53 12.61 11.24
C TRP A 6 -10.93 13.84 10.41
N GLN A 7 -9.98 14.62 9.95
CA GLN A 7 -10.27 15.71 9.02
C GLN A 7 -10.07 15.27 7.58
N ARG A 8 -11.02 15.62 6.73
CA ARG A 8 -10.99 15.33 5.29
C ARG A 8 -10.10 16.34 4.57
N SER A 9 -9.26 15.88 3.64
CA SER A 9 -8.88 16.64 2.46
C SER A 9 -9.42 15.94 1.21
N SER A 10 -9.62 16.70 0.16
CA SER A 10 -10.35 16.41 -1.08
C SER A 10 -10.19 15.00 -1.67
N SER A 11 -11.33 14.52 -2.19
CA SER A 11 -11.61 13.38 -3.08
C SER A 11 -10.45 12.76 -3.84
N GLY A 12 -10.49 11.42 -3.91
CA GLY A 12 -9.61 10.60 -4.72
C GLY A 12 -9.42 11.12 -6.14
N ALA A 13 -8.19 11.45 -6.49
CA ALA A 13 -7.81 11.88 -7.82
C ALA A 13 -6.60 11.07 -8.25
N ALA A 14 -6.57 10.68 -9.52
CA ALA A 14 -5.35 10.22 -10.15
C ALA A 14 -4.30 11.34 -10.06
N ARG A 15 -3.11 10.99 -9.60
CA ARG A 15 -1.97 11.90 -9.58
C ARG A 15 -1.26 11.89 -10.92
N GLN A 16 -0.31 12.80 -11.09
CA GLN A 16 0.48 12.85 -12.32
C GLN A 16 1.21 11.52 -12.54
N PRO A 17 1.12 10.92 -13.74
CA PRO A 17 1.82 9.69 -14.05
C PRO A 17 3.34 9.86 -13.96
N VAL A 18 4.02 8.85 -13.46
CA VAL A 18 5.49 8.79 -13.39
C VAL A 18 5.99 7.70 -14.33
N ARG A 19 7.02 8.02 -15.11
CA ARG A 19 7.64 7.06 -16.01
C ARG A 19 8.82 6.36 -15.37
N VAL A 20 8.89 5.04 -15.62
CA VAL A 20 10.02 4.17 -15.27
C VAL A 20 10.37 3.39 -16.55
N GLY A 21 11.30 3.90 -17.33
CA GLY A 21 11.55 3.40 -18.69
C GLY A 21 10.32 3.48 -19.59
N ALA A 22 9.90 2.35 -20.15
CA ALA A 22 8.69 2.21 -20.96
C ALA A 22 7.41 2.06 -20.13
N VAL A 23 7.52 1.88 -18.80
CA VAL A 23 6.38 1.70 -17.89
C VAL A 23 5.88 3.05 -17.38
N THR A 24 4.57 3.19 -17.27
CA THR A 24 3.92 4.36 -16.65
C THR A 24 3.18 3.93 -15.39
N VAL A 25 3.46 4.61 -14.27
CA VAL A 25 2.79 4.41 -12.97
C VAL A 25 1.94 5.61 -12.65
N THR A 26 0.64 5.40 -12.42
CA THR A 26 -0.30 6.45 -12.01
C THR A 26 -0.78 6.15 -10.60
N PRO A 27 -0.38 6.94 -9.58
CA PRO A 27 -0.92 6.83 -8.23
C PRO A 27 -2.39 7.23 -8.20
N VAL A 28 -3.20 6.49 -7.43
CA VAL A 28 -4.63 6.74 -7.19
C VAL A 28 -4.83 6.88 -5.70
N VAL A 29 -5.00 8.10 -5.23
CA VAL A 29 -5.26 8.37 -3.81
C VAL A 29 -6.76 8.36 -3.58
N GLN A 30 -7.25 7.52 -2.69
CA GLN A 30 -8.65 7.48 -2.31
C GLN A 30 -9.00 8.54 -1.28
N PHE A 31 -8.16 8.71 -0.27
CA PHE A 31 -8.31 9.74 0.74
C PHE A 31 -7.02 9.92 1.56
N HIS A 32 -6.94 11.10 2.18
CA HIS A 32 -5.94 11.44 3.19
C HIS A 32 -6.58 11.35 4.57
N TYR A 33 -5.83 10.93 5.56
CA TYR A 33 -6.25 11.08 6.94
C TYR A 33 -5.07 11.42 7.84
N ARG A 34 -5.38 12.03 8.98
CA ARG A 34 -4.40 12.36 10.01
C ARG A 34 -4.56 11.41 11.18
N VAL A 35 -3.46 10.86 11.67
CA VAL A 35 -3.43 9.92 12.78
C VAL A 35 -2.49 10.41 13.86
N ASP A 36 -2.88 10.18 15.12
CA ASP A 36 -2.00 10.44 16.26
C ASP A 36 -0.71 9.61 16.15
N PRO A 37 0.48 10.24 16.25
CA PRO A 37 1.75 9.55 16.11
C PRO A 37 1.91 8.34 17.05
N LEU A 38 1.46 8.45 18.29
CA LEU A 38 1.59 7.39 19.30
C LEU A 38 0.54 6.28 19.12
N LEU A 39 -0.60 6.57 18.46
CA LEU A 39 -1.54 5.52 18.05
C LEU A 39 -1.03 4.75 16.84
N PHE A 40 -0.24 5.38 15.99
CA PHE A 40 0.31 4.73 14.80
C PHE A 40 1.62 4.01 15.07
N PHE A 41 2.49 4.63 15.87
CA PHE A 41 3.77 4.10 16.31
C PHE A 41 3.87 4.14 17.84
N PRO A 42 3.42 3.10 18.56
CA PRO A 42 3.39 3.12 20.04
C PRO A 42 4.74 3.35 20.70
N ASP A 43 5.82 2.92 20.06
CA ASP A 43 7.20 3.05 20.56
C ASP A 43 7.90 4.33 20.07
N LEU A 44 7.16 5.29 19.49
CA LEU A 44 7.73 6.53 18.99
C LEU A 44 8.21 7.40 20.14
N GLY A 45 9.51 7.73 20.13
CA GLY A 45 10.09 8.71 21.03
C GLY A 45 9.73 10.16 20.67
N PRO A 46 10.21 11.14 21.44
CA PRO A 46 10.03 12.56 21.11
C PRO A 46 10.56 12.86 19.70
N LEU A 47 9.75 13.57 18.90
CA LEU A 47 10.14 13.99 17.56
C LEU A 47 10.85 15.35 17.62
N ASP A 48 11.90 15.49 16.83
CA ASP A 48 12.46 16.79 16.51
C ASP A 48 11.49 17.55 15.59
N PRO A 49 10.88 18.65 16.03
CA PRO A 49 9.90 19.40 15.22
C PRO A 49 10.53 20.06 13.99
N ASP A 50 11.85 20.19 13.95
CA ASP A 50 12.57 20.76 12.83
C ASP A 50 13.01 19.74 11.80
N ALA A 51 12.90 18.44 12.10
CA ALA A 51 13.24 17.39 11.19
C ALA A 51 12.29 17.33 9.97
N TRP A 52 12.82 16.89 8.83
CA TRP A 52 12.08 16.83 7.56
C TRP A 52 10.81 15.96 7.61
N TYR A 53 10.83 14.87 8.39
CA TYR A 53 9.70 13.95 8.58
C TYR A 53 8.60 14.49 9.49
N ALA A 54 8.91 15.54 10.28
CA ALA A 54 7.97 16.20 11.19
C ALA A 54 7.28 17.43 10.57
N LYS A 55 7.52 17.69 9.29
CA LYS A 55 6.97 18.83 8.54
C LYS A 55 6.01 18.37 7.43
N PRO A 56 5.16 19.27 6.91
CA PRO A 56 4.40 18.98 5.71
C PRO A 56 5.30 18.49 4.55
N PRO A 57 4.83 17.52 3.77
CA PRO A 57 3.49 16.93 3.79
C PRO A 57 3.30 15.80 4.80
N TYR A 58 4.35 15.34 5.50
CA TYR A 58 4.32 14.13 6.33
C TYR A 58 3.63 14.34 7.68
N CYS A 59 3.71 15.56 8.24
CA CYS A 59 3.12 15.89 9.53
C CYS A 59 2.42 17.25 9.45
N GLU A 60 1.18 17.32 9.97
CA GLU A 60 0.38 18.54 10.05
C GLU A 60 -0.25 18.66 11.43
N ASP A 61 -0.07 19.83 12.07
CA ASP A 61 -0.61 20.12 13.40
C ASP A 61 -0.29 19.03 14.45
N GLY A 62 0.87 18.39 14.35
CA GLY A 62 1.30 17.31 15.24
C GLY A 62 0.73 15.92 14.93
N PHE A 63 -0.05 15.78 13.85
CA PHE A 63 -0.58 14.49 13.37
C PHE A 63 0.22 14.00 12.18
N LEU A 64 0.42 12.69 12.09
CA LEU A 64 0.97 12.07 10.89
C LEU A 64 -0.08 12.10 9.77
N VAL A 65 0.36 12.40 8.55
CA VAL A 65 -0.48 12.37 7.36
C VAL A 65 -0.23 11.07 6.62
N VAL A 66 -1.27 10.32 6.38
CA VAL A 66 -1.24 9.03 5.67
C VAL A 66 -2.33 8.97 4.62
N ASP A 67 -1.97 8.43 3.46
CA ASP A 67 -2.89 8.22 2.36
C ASP A 67 -3.31 6.75 2.28
N ILE A 68 -4.45 6.52 1.63
CA ILE A 68 -4.84 5.20 1.19
C ILE A 68 -5.17 5.26 -0.29
N GLY A 69 -4.68 4.29 -1.04
CA GLY A 69 -4.86 4.27 -2.48
C GLY A 69 -4.36 3.00 -3.15
N ALA A 70 -4.00 3.15 -4.41
CA ALA A 70 -3.53 2.10 -5.28
C ALA A 70 -2.64 2.68 -6.39
N PHE A 71 -2.02 1.82 -7.20
CA PHE A 71 -1.20 2.26 -8.32
C PHE A 71 -1.62 1.55 -9.60
N VAL A 72 -2.00 2.32 -10.61
CA VAL A 72 -2.20 1.79 -11.97
C VAL A 72 -0.86 1.77 -12.69
N VAL A 73 -0.45 0.60 -13.14
CA VAL A 73 0.82 0.36 -13.82
C VAL A 73 0.54 -0.06 -15.26
N ARG A 74 0.95 0.75 -16.22
CA ARG A 74 0.88 0.41 -17.65
C ARG A 74 2.26 0.03 -18.16
N THR A 75 2.40 -1.24 -18.51
CA THR A 75 3.55 -1.75 -19.27
C THR A 75 3.21 -1.71 -20.76
N PRO A 76 4.15 -1.99 -21.67
CA PRO A 76 3.84 -2.09 -23.10
C PRO A 76 2.78 -3.15 -23.45
N SER A 77 2.58 -4.18 -22.60
CA SER A 77 1.70 -5.31 -22.88
C SER A 77 0.58 -5.53 -21.87
N ARG A 78 0.60 -4.87 -20.71
CA ARG A 78 -0.30 -5.12 -19.59
C ARG A 78 -0.72 -3.84 -18.88
N THR A 79 -1.96 -3.82 -18.36
CA THR A 79 -2.41 -2.83 -17.38
C THR A 79 -2.62 -3.52 -16.04
N LEU A 80 -1.75 -3.22 -15.10
CA LEU A 80 -1.77 -3.82 -13.77
C LEU A 80 -2.35 -2.82 -12.75
N LEU A 81 -2.92 -3.35 -11.69
CA LEU A 81 -3.26 -2.59 -10.49
C LEU A 81 -2.44 -3.17 -9.33
N VAL A 82 -1.67 -2.34 -8.64
CA VAL A 82 -1.00 -2.71 -7.39
C VAL A 82 -1.82 -2.17 -6.24
N ASP A 83 -2.36 -3.08 -5.45
CA ASP A 83 -3.35 -2.87 -4.39
C ASP A 83 -4.68 -2.28 -4.90
N ALA A 84 -5.70 -2.21 -4.03
CA ALA A 84 -7.05 -1.82 -4.39
C ALA A 84 -7.77 -0.97 -3.32
N GLY A 85 -7.02 -0.28 -2.45
CA GLY A 85 -7.58 0.62 -1.45
C GLY A 85 -8.67 -0.02 -0.56
N VAL A 86 -9.54 0.82 0.05
CA VAL A 86 -10.59 0.35 0.98
C VAL A 86 -11.91 -0.04 0.31
N GLY A 87 -12.12 0.34 -0.94
CA GLY A 87 -13.36 0.06 -1.67
C GLY A 87 -14.49 1.04 -1.39
N ASN A 88 -15.63 0.77 -2.02
CA ASN A 88 -16.87 1.57 -1.91
C ASN A 88 -18.02 0.74 -1.33
N GLY A 89 -18.82 1.38 -0.48
CA GLY A 89 -20.07 0.81 0.04
C GLY A 89 -19.85 -0.37 0.97
N LYS A 90 -18.65 -0.53 1.53
CA LYS A 90 -18.31 -1.59 2.48
C LYS A 90 -18.43 -1.07 3.90
N SER A 91 -19.27 -1.72 4.70
CA SER A 91 -19.41 -1.37 6.12
C SER A 91 -18.19 -1.86 6.91
N ARG A 92 -17.60 -0.98 7.69
CA ARG A 92 -16.45 -1.27 8.55
C ARG A 92 -16.68 -0.74 9.97
N PRO A 93 -16.23 -1.45 11.01
CA PRO A 93 -16.32 -0.96 12.39
C PRO A 93 -15.60 0.38 12.58
N ASN A 94 -14.49 0.58 11.87
CA ASN A 94 -13.81 1.86 11.83
C ASN A 94 -14.32 2.67 10.64
N ALA A 95 -15.03 3.78 10.94
CA ALA A 95 -15.61 4.65 9.92
C ALA A 95 -14.59 5.31 8.97
N CYS A 96 -13.29 5.28 9.27
CA CYS A 96 -12.27 5.76 8.33
C CYS A 96 -12.18 4.85 7.09
N PHE A 97 -12.58 3.59 7.19
CA PHE A 97 -12.63 2.64 6.08
C PHE A 97 -14.02 2.50 5.43
N ASP A 98 -15.03 3.23 5.91
CA ASP A 98 -16.36 3.29 5.29
C ASP A 98 -16.43 4.53 4.40
N ARG A 99 -15.87 4.45 3.21
CA ARG A 99 -15.78 5.62 2.32
C ARG A 99 -16.08 5.28 0.87
N ARG A 100 -16.44 6.34 0.13
CA ARG A 100 -16.56 6.34 -1.32
C ARG A 100 -15.39 7.10 -1.91
N ALA A 101 -14.71 6.49 -2.88
CA ALA A 101 -13.80 7.18 -3.77
C ALA A 101 -14.49 7.34 -5.13
N ASP A 102 -14.41 8.52 -5.68
CA ASP A 102 -14.95 8.82 -7.00
C ASP A 102 -13.81 8.69 -8.03
N GLY A 103 -14.04 7.80 -9.00
CA GLY A 103 -13.25 7.74 -10.23
C GLY A 103 -11.94 6.95 -10.14
N TRP A 104 -11.84 5.97 -11.03
CA TRP A 104 -10.58 5.33 -11.39
C TRP A 104 -10.02 5.98 -12.66
N PRO A 105 -8.69 6.12 -12.79
CA PRO A 105 -8.06 6.73 -13.96
C PRO A 105 -8.09 5.84 -15.21
N VAL A 106 -8.66 4.64 -15.10
CA VAL A 106 -8.80 3.65 -16.17
C VAL A 106 -10.16 2.98 -16.09
N ALA A 107 -10.66 2.50 -17.20
CA ALA A 107 -11.87 1.67 -17.21
C ALA A 107 -11.59 0.32 -16.51
N HIS A 108 -12.59 -0.22 -15.81
CA HIS A 108 -12.40 -1.44 -15.02
C HIS A 108 -12.04 -2.67 -15.87
N ASP A 109 -12.45 -2.69 -17.14
CA ASP A 109 -12.16 -3.74 -18.09
C ASP A 109 -10.79 -3.60 -18.77
N GLU A 110 -10.10 -2.48 -18.59
CA GLU A 110 -8.71 -2.30 -19.04
C GLU A 110 -7.68 -2.95 -18.10
N ILE A 111 -8.06 -3.25 -16.83
CA ILE A 111 -7.15 -3.86 -15.87
C ILE A 111 -7.18 -5.38 -16.09
N ASP A 112 -6.04 -5.93 -16.44
CA ASP A 112 -5.88 -7.35 -16.70
C ASP A 112 -5.27 -8.14 -15.51
N THR A 113 -4.60 -7.46 -14.59
CA THR A 113 -3.98 -8.09 -13.43
C THR A 113 -4.06 -7.17 -12.22
N VAL A 114 -4.51 -7.69 -11.08
CA VAL A 114 -4.44 -7.03 -9.78
C VAL A 114 -3.44 -7.77 -8.92
N VAL A 115 -2.46 -7.07 -8.40
CA VAL A 115 -1.44 -7.61 -7.50
C VAL A 115 -1.69 -7.07 -6.10
N PHE A 116 -1.97 -7.93 -5.15
CA PHE A 116 -2.01 -7.53 -3.75
C PHE A 116 -0.62 -7.64 -3.13
N THR A 117 -0.13 -6.53 -2.59
CA THR A 117 1.10 -6.57 -1.77
C THR A 117 0.86 -7.40 -0.51
N HIS A 118 -0.34 -7.28 0.05
CA HIS A 118 -0.86 -8.07 1.16
C HIS A 118 -2.39 -7.90 1.26
N LEU A 119 -3.05 -8.59 2.19
CA LEU A 119 -4.51 -8.62 2.25
C LEU A 119 -5.10 -7.84 3.44
N HIS A 120 -4.53 -6.69 3.83
CA HIS A 120 -5.21 -5.76 4.73
C HIS A 120 -6.39 -5.05 4.06
N VAL A 121 -7.30 -4.53 4.89
CA VAL A 121 -8.57 -3.93 4.50
C VAL A 121 -8.45 -2.78 3.49
N ASP A 122 -7.38 -2.04 3.54
CA ASP A 122 -7.09 -0.87 2.72
C ASP A 122 -6.24 -1.17 1.47
N HIS A 123 -5.97 -2.45 1.22
CA HIS A 123 -5.28 -2.94 0.02
C HIS A 123 -6.17 -3.80 -0.88
N VAL A 124 -7.32 -4.28 -0.38
CA VAL A 124 -8.18 -5.24 -1.12
C VAL A 124 -9.58 -4.71 -1.43
N GLY A 125 -9.94 -3.55 -0.92
CA GLY A 125 -11.35 -3.12 -0.86
C GLY A 125 -12.02 -2.96 -2.22
N PHE A 126 -11.39 -2.30 -3.21
CA PHE A 126 -11.92 -2.14 -4.57
C PHE A 126 -11.77 -3.38 -5.46
N ALA A 127 -11.16 -4.44 -4.96
CA ALA A 127 -11.08 -5.70 -5.71
C ALA A 127 -12.46 -6.28 -6.03
N THR A 128 -13.48 -5.90 -5.23
CA THR A 128 -14.86 -6.34 -5.42
C THR A 128 -15.83 -5.16 -5.38
N ARG A 129 -16.97 -5.32 -6.05
CA ARG A 129 -18.11 -4.42 -6.02
C ARG A 129 -19.39 -5.19 -5.69
N PHE A 130 -20.35 -4.52 -5.08
CA PHE A 130 -21.69 -5.10 -4.85
C PHE A 130 -22.53 -4.91 -6.12
N ASP A 131 -23.10 -6.00 -6.66
CA ASP A 131 -23.91 -5.98 -7.88
C ASP A 131 -25.41 -5.85 -7.62
N GLY A 132 -25.81 -5.74 -6.35
CA GLY A 132 -27.19 -5.71 -5.88
C GLY A 132 -27.63 -7.02 -5.20
N ALA A 133 -26.86 -8.10 -5.34
CA ALA A 133 -27.14 -9.40 -4.74
C ALA A 133 -25.90 -9.96 -3.99
N ALA A 134 -24.72 -9.78 -4.55
CA ALA A 134 -23.48 -10.32 -3.99
C ALA A 134 -22.26 -9.41 -4.26
N TRP A 135 -21.16 -9.68 -3.57
CA TRP A 135 -19.85 -9.12 -3.91
C TRP A 135 -19.25 -9.90 -5.06
N VAL A 136 -18.91 -9.21 -6.15
CA VAL A 136 -18.34 -9.78 -7.37
C VAL A 136 -17.03 -9.08 -7.73
N PRO A 137 -16.12 -9.70 -8.51
CA PRO A 137 -14.91 -9.04 -8.99
C PRO A 137 -15.20 -7.67 -9.62
N ALA A 138 -14.47 -6.64 -9.20
CA ALA A 138 -14.66 -5.28 -9.72
C ALA A 138 -14.01 -5.09 -11.09
N PHE A 139 -12.95 -5.82 -11.38
CA PHE A 139 -12.19 -5.77 -12.64
C PHE A 139 -12.43 -7.09 -13.39
N PRO A 140 -13.39 -7.11 -14.33
CA PRO A 140 -13.92 -8.37 -14.89
C PRO A 140 -12.92 -9.11 -15.79
N ALA A 141 -11.93 -8.41 -16.35
CA ALA A 141 -10.87 -9.01 -17.18
C ALA A 141 -9.66 -9.47 -16.36
N ALA A 142 -9.60 -9.12 -15.07
CA ALA A 142 -8.39 -9.28 -14.27
C ALA A 142 -8.25 -10.67 -13.66
N ARG A 143 -7.00 -11.13 -13.56
CA ARG A 143 -6.56 -12.11 -12.56
C ARG A 143 -6.05 -11.35 -11.34
N TYR A 144 -6.31 -11.90 -10.15
CA TYR A 144 -5.92 -11.30 -8.88
C TYR A 144 -4.86 -12.19 -8.24
N LEU A 145 -3.72 -11.61 -7.87
CA LEU A 145 -2.57 -12.37 -7.37
C LEU A 145 -2.36 -12.14 -5.88
N THR A 146 -2.16 -13.21 -5.15
CA THR A 146 -1.73 -13.20 -3.74
C THR A 146 -0.81 -14.39 -3.46
N THR A 147 -0.12 -14.40 -2.33
CA THR A 147 0.71 -15.55 -1.92
C THR A 147 -0.06 -16.53 -1.04
N ALA A 148 0.40 -17.79 -1.01
CA ALA A 148 -0.23 -18.82 -0.17
C ALA A 148 -0.21 -18.45 1.31
N ALA A 149 0.93 -17.96 1.82
CA ALA A 149 1.06 -17.57 3.23
C ALA A 149 0.12 -16.44 3.62
N GLU A 150 -0.16 -15.52 2.68
CA GLU A 150 -1.10 -14.41 2.87
C GLU A 150 -2.53 -14.92 2.94
N LEU A 151 -2.94 -15.70 1.95
CA LEU A 151 -4.30 -16.25 1.88
C LEU A 151 -4.61 -17.14 3.08
N ASP A 152 -3.71 -18.06 3.43
CA ASP A 152 -3.87 -18.98 4.56
C ASP A 152 -4.01 -18.23 5.89
N TYR A 153 -3.22 -17.18 6.11
CA TYR A 153 -3.32 -16.38 7.32
C TYR A 153 -4.67 -15.68 7.44
N TRP A 154 -5.09 -14.97 6.38
CA TRP A 154 -6.30 -14.14 6.42
C TRP A 154 -7.60 -14.94 6.38
N THR A 155 -7.61 -16.11 5.78
CA THR A 155 -8.77 -17.03 5.79
C THR A 155 -8.77 -17.94 7.02
N GLY A 156 -7.63 -18.11 7.67
CA GLY A 156 -7.45 -18.92 8.87
C GLY A 156 -7.81 -18.23 10.19
N SER A 157 -7.54 -18.92 11.29
CA SER A 157 -7.77 -18.41 12.65
C SER A 157 -6.75 -17.37 13.10
N GLY A 158 -5.58 -17.29 12.46
CA GLY A 158 -4.52 -16.32 12.80
C GLY A 158 -4.96 -14.86 12.71
N ALA A 159 -5.86 -14.56 11.78
CA ALA A 159 -6.39 -13.21 11.56
C ALA A 159 -7.65 -12.86 12.38
N ALA A 160 -8.10 -13.73 13.31
CA ALA A 160 -9.37 -13.51 14.03
C ALA A 160 -9.43 -12.15 14.75
N GLY A 161 -8.37 -11.76 15.47
CA GLY A 161 -8.30 -10.46 16.14
C GLY A 161 -8.31 -9.25 15.20
N PHE A 162 -7.69 -9.36 14.02
CA PHE A 162 -7.77 -8.33 12.99
C PHE A 162 -9.19 -8.21 12.42
N ARG A 163 -9.83 -9.34 12.10
CA ARG A 163 -11.22 -9.34 11.60
C ARG A 163 -12.21 -8.76 12.61
N GLU A 164 -12.05 -9.05 13.91
CA GLU A 164 -12.86 -8.44 14.95
C GLU A 164 -12.71 -6.91 14.97
N ARG A 165 -11.48 -6.41 14.86
CA ARG A 165 -11.17 -4.97 14.89
C ARG A 165 -11.55 -4.24 13.62
N LEU A 166 -11.38 -4.85 12.44
CA LEU A 166 -11.51 -4.21 11.12
C LEU A 166 -12.79 -4.63 10.36
N GLY A 167 -13.55 -5.61 10.87
CA GLY A 167 -14.73 -6.19 10.22
C GLY A 167 -14.37 -7.33 9.26
N ASP A 168 -15.40 -7.99 8.72
CA ASP A 168 -15.24 -9.12 7.80
C ASP A 168 -14.94 -8.65 6.36
N TYR A 169 -13.81 -7.95 6.20
CA TYR A 169 -13.38 -7.50 4.88
C TYR A 169 -12.85 -8.63 4.00
N VAL A 170 -12.41 -9.73 4.59
CA VAL A 170 -12.02 -10.93 3.84
C VAL A 170 -13.23 -11.53 3.14
N GLY A 171 -14.37 -11.58 3.84
CA GLY A 171 -15.65 -12.10 3.30
C GLY A 171 -16.21 -11.28 2.14
N ASP A 172 -15.98 -9.97 2.11
CA ASP A 172 -16.50 -9.11 1.05
C ASP A 172 -15.47 -8.73 -0.03
N SER A 173 -14.15 -8.90 0.21
CA SER A 173 -13.10 -8.43 -0.70
C SER A 173 -12.22 -9.54 -1.26
N VAL A 174 -12.03 -10.66 -0.54
CA VAL A 174 -11.09 -11.74 -0.94
C VAL A 174 -11.84 -13.02 -1.34
N LEU A 175 -12.73 -13.53 -0.46
CA LEU A 175 -13.46 -14.77 -0.74
C LEU A 175 -14.31 -14.72 -2.01
N PRO A 176 -14.93 -13.59 -2.41
CA PRO A 176 -15.65 -13.52 -3.69
C PRO A 176 -14.74 -13.70 -4.91
N LEU A 177 -13.48 -13.28 -4.85
CA LEU A 177 -12.51 -13.49 -5.92
C LEU A 177 -12.14 -14.99 -6.04
N GLN A 178 -11.98 -15.65 -4.90
CA GLN A 178 -11.72 -17.09 -4.83
C GLN A 178 -12.93 -17.88 -5.37
N ALA A 179 -14.14 -17.52 -4.94
CA ALA A 179 -15.38 -18.15 -5.41
C ALA A 179 -15.62 -17.96 -6.91
N ALA A 180 -15.23 -16.80 -7.47
CA ALA A 180 -15.28 -16.52 -8.90
C ALA A 180 -14.18 -17.23 -9.71
N GLY A 181 -13.21 -17.88 -9.06
CA GLY A 181 -12.09 -18.56 -9.71
C GLY A 181 -11.09 -17.61 -10.39
N VAL A 182 -11.02 -16.35 -9.95
CA VAL A 182 -10.12 -15.33 -10.51
C VAL A 182 -8.94 -14.99 -9.60
N LEU A 183 -8.90 -15.52 -8.37
CA LEU A 183 -7.78 -15.36 -7.44
C LEU A 183 -6.74 -16.46 -7.68
N ASP A 184 -5.53 -16.05 -8.07
CA ASP A 184 -4.38 -16.92 -8.25
C ASP A 184 -3.45 -16.84 -7.04
N VAL A 185 -3.10 -18.00 -6.51
CA VAL A 185 -2.07 -18.13 -5.49
C VAL A 185 -0.73 -18.34 -6.18
N VAL A 186 0.20 -17.43 -5.97
CA VAL A 186 1.50 -17.43 -6.66
C VAL A 186 2.66 -17.49 -5.66
N GLU A 187 3.85 -17.85 -6.15
CA GLU A 187 5.06 -17.81 -5.35
C GLU A 187 5.45 -16.36 -5.01
N PRO A 188 6.09 -16.10 -3.87
CA PRO A 188 6.41 -14.73 -3.43
C PRO A 188 7.47 -14.02 -4.28
N ASP A 189 8.10 -14.71 -5.24
CA ASP A 189 9.04 -14.18 -6.23
C ASP A 189 8.51 -14.27 -7.68
N HIS A 190 7.19 -14.42 -7.82
CA HIS A 190 6.50 -14.62 -9.10
C HIS A 190 6.75 -13.47 -10.10
N GLN A 191 6.99 -13.86 -11.37
CA GLN A 191 7.07 -12.92 -12.51
C GLN A 191 5.66 -12.58 -12.98
N VAL A 192 5.19 -11.36 -12.70
CA VAL A 192 3.83 -10.89 -13.02
C VAL A 192 3.70 -10.55 -14.50
N ALA A 193 4.70 -9.86 -15.03
CA ALA A 193 4.80 -9.46 -16.44
C ALA A 193 6.28 -9.26 -16.80
N GLU A 194 6.59 -9.00 -18.07
CA GLU A 194 7.94 -8.65 -18.46
C GLU A 194 8.41 -7.41 -17.68
N GLY A 195 9.53 -7.55 -16.98
CA GLY A 195 10.10 -6.50 -16.13
C GLY A 195 9.32 -6.19 -14.85
N VAL A 196 8.28 -6.98 -14.50
CA VAL A 196 7.51 -6.80 -13.25
C VAL A 196 7.47 -8.10 -12.47
N ARG A 197 8.01 -8.10 -11.24
CA ARG A 197 8.04 -9.28 -10.36
C ARG A 197 7.73 -8.95 -8.92
N LEU A 198 7.35 -9.99 -8.18
CA LEU A 198 7.20 -9.92 -6.74
C LEU A 198 8.56 -10.13 -6.05
N LEU A 199 8.72 -9.54 -4.87
CA LEU A 199 9.85 -9.78 -3.98
C LEU A 199 9.30 -10.08 -2.58
N PRO A 200 9.69 -11.20 -1.94
CA PRO A 200 9.21 -11.54 -0.61
C PRO A 200 9.66 -10.47 0.41
N ALA A 201 8.72 -9.98 1.19
CA ALA A 201 8.94 -8.99 2.24
C ALA A 201 8.05 -9.32 3.46
N PRO A 202 8.20 -10.50 4.08
CA PRO A 202 7.32 -10.93 5.16
C PRO A 202 7.50 -10.11 6.43
N GLY A 203 6.44 -10.04 7.24
CA GLY A 203 6.51 -9.48 8.59
C GLY A 203 5.39 -8.50 8.89
N HIS A 204 5.10 -7.53 8.02
CA HIS A 204 3.87 -6.74 8.14
C HIS A 204 2.67 -7.69 8.12
N THR A 205 2.60 -8.52 7.11
CA THR A 205 1.81 -9.75 7.11
C THR A 205 2.70 -10.95 6.74
N PRO A 206 2.28 -12.21 6.96
CA PRO A 206 3.13 -13.37 6.71
C PRO A 206 3.53 -13.56 5.26
N GLY A 207 2.64 -13.23 4.32
CA GLY A 207 2.86 -13.37 2.88
C GLY A 207 3.07 -12.07 2.13
N ASN A 208 3.36 -10.96 2.85
CA ASN A 208 3.59 -9.66 2.23
C ASN A 208 4.72 -9.70 1.21
N VAL A 209 4.49 -9.00 0.09
CA VAL A 209 5.46 -8.83 -1.00
C VAL A 209 5.62 -7.36 -1.37
N CYS A 210 6.79 -7.01 -1.89
CA CYS A 210 6.98 -5.80 -2.68
C CYS A 210 6.80 -6.11 -4.17
N VAL A 211 6.54 -5.10 -5.00
CA VAL A 211 6.48 -5.26 -6.46
C VAL A 211 7.62 -4.46 -7.08
N GLU A 212 8.49 -5.14 -7.80
CA GLU A 212 9.62 -4.54 -8.50
C GLU A 212 9.31 -4.33 -9.97
N ILE A 213 9.69 -3.17 -10.51
CA ILE A 213 9.70 -2.90 -11.95
C ILE A 213 11.14 -2.62 -12.39
N ILE A 214 11.55 -3.30 -13.46
CA ILE A 214 12.79 -3.00 -14.19
C ILE A 214 12.43 -2.77 -15.66
N SER A 215 12.69 -1.57 -16.16
CA SER A 215 12.39 -1.20 -17.54
C SER A 215 13.43 -0.22 -18.06
N GLU A 216 14.04 -0.53 -19.21
CA GLU A 216 15.05 0.33 -19.88
C GLU A 216 16.16 0.82 -18.94
N GLY A 217 16.65 -0.08 -18.07
CA GLY A 217 17.71 0.24 -17.10
C GLY A 217 17.25 1.10 -15.91
N GLN A 218 15.99 1.45 -15.81
CA GLN A 218 15.40 2.12 -14.65
C GLN A 218 14.73 1.10 -13.73
N ARG A 219 14.75 1.37 -12.42
CA ARG A 219 14.17 0.50 -11.40
C ARG A 219 13.15 1.27 -10.56
N ALA A 220 12.03 0.62 -10.27
CA ALA A 220 11.06 1.09 -9.30
C ALA A 220 10.65 -0.02 -8.35
N MET A 221 10.16 0.37 -7.15
CA MET A 221 9.74 -0.54 -6.10
C MET A 221 8.45 -0.04 -5.44
N PHE A 222 7.41 -0.85 -5.44
CA PHE A 222 6.23 -0.63 -4.59
C PHE A 222 6.49 -1.34 -3.27
N ALA A 223 6.55 -0.56 -2.22
CA ALA A 223 6.92 -1.05 -0.90
C ALA A 223 5.77 -1.74 -0.15
N GLY A 224 4.51 -1.55 -0.60
CA GLY A 224 3.37 -1.88 0.23
C GLY A 224 3.53 -1.28 1.63
N ASP A 225 3.24 -2.05 2.65
CA ASP A 225 3.31 -1.64 4.05
C ASP A 225 4.65 -1.96 4.73
N MET A 226 5.70 -2.18 3.92
CA MET A 226 7.06 -2.18 4.49
C MET A 226 7.44 -0.80 5.02
N VAL A 227 6.88 0.27 4.42
CA VAL A 227 7.07 1.65 4.86
C VAL A 227 5.72 2.36 4.86
N HIS A 228 5.15 2.60 6.04
CA HIS A 228 3.88 3.31 6.20
C HIS A 228 4.03 4.84 6.23
N HIS A 229 5.13 5.33 6.75
CA HIS A 229 5.34 6.76 6.94
C HIS A 229 6.82 7.12 6.82
N ALA A 230 7.11 8.36 6.48
CA ALA A 230 8.46 8.92 6.36
C ALA A 230 9.33 8.73 7.62
N LEU A 231 8.71 8.67 8.80
CA LEU A 231 9.39 8.33 10.06
C LEU A 231 10.14 7.00 10.00
N GLN A 232 9.64 6.00 9.26
CA GLN A 232 10.29 4.70 9.15
C GLN A 232 11.50 4.70 8.20
N LEU A 233 11.72 5.79 7.46
CA LEU A 233 12.98 6.02 6.77
C LEU A 233 14.04 6.55 7.77
N ALA A 234 13.69 7.54 8.57
CA ALA A 234 14.58 8.07 9.59
C ALA A 234 14.84 7.05 10.72
N PHE A 235 13.84 6.27 11.09
CA PHE A 235 13.89 5.28 12.16
C PHE A 235 13.37 3.92 11.67
N PRO A 236 14.16 3.15 10.93
CA PRO A 236 13.70 1.89 10.32
C PRO A 236 13.20 0.84 11.32
N ALA A 237 13.60 0.93 12.58
CA ALA A 237 13.15 0.02 13.64
C ALA A 237 11.70 0.28 14.11
N LEU A 238 11.10 1.44 13.81
CA LEU A 238 9.71 1.74 14.18
C LEU A 238 8.75 0.75 13.55
N SER A 239 7.83 0.21 14.36
CA SER A 239 6.78 -0.71 13.91
C SER A 239 5.42 -0.21 14.34
N THR A 240 4.39 -0.56 13.58
CA THR A 240 2.98 -0.28 13.91
C THR A 240 2.32 -1.51 14.51
N ASP A 241 1.21 -1.31 15.24
CA ASP A 241 0.37 -2.41 15.74
C ASP A 241 -0.42 -3.12 14.62
N PHE A 242 -0.27 -2.66 13.37
CA PHE A 242 -0.80 -3.36 12.19
C PHE A 242 0.12 -4.48 11.70
N CYS A 243 1.38 -4.52 12.16
CA CYS A 243 2.31 -5.60 11.81
C CYS A 243 1.99 -6.88 12.58
N VAL A 244 1.77 -7.98 11.86
CA VAL A 244 1.58 -9.32 12.46
C VAL A 244 2.84 -9.78 13.20
N HIS A 245 4.02 -9.50 12.61
CA HIS A 245 5.33 -9.86 13.16
C HIS A 245 6.29 -8.67 13.09
N GLY A 246 6.18 -7.73 14.03
CA GLY A 246 6.91 -6.45 14.01
C GLY A 246 8.42 -6.57 13.79
N ARG A 247 9.12 -7.52 14.48
CA ARG A 247 10.57 -7.74 14.27
C ARG A 247 10.90 -8.23 12.87
N CYS A 248 10.07 -9.08 12.29
CA CYS A 248 10.26 -9.55 10.92
C CYS A 248 10.00 -8.40 9.93
N ALA A 249 8.94 -7.60 10.15
CA ALA A 249 8.67 -6.41 9.35
C ALA A 249 9.83 -5.40 9.38
N THR A 250 10.43 -5.19 10.56
CA THR A 250 11.63 -4.35 10.69
C THR A 250 12.80 -4.89 9.86
N ALA A 251 13.08 -6.19 9.95
CA ALA A 251 14.18 -6.80 9.19
C ALA A 251 13.95 -6.70 7.67
N SER A 252 12.72 -6.95 7.20
CA SER A 252 12.34 -6.80 5.79
C SER A 252 12.44 -5.34 5.33
N ARG A 253 11.99 -4.38 6.15
CA ARG A 253 12.11 -2.95 5.87
C ARG A 253 13.58 -2.51 5.75
N GLU A 254 14.41 -2.90 6.70
CA GLU A 254 15.83 -2.58 6.66
C GLU A 254 16.54 -3.18 5.45
N ALA A 255 16.16 -4.39 5.05
CA ALA A 255 16.68 -5.02 3.84
C ALA A 255 16.25 -4.24 2.59
N LEU A 256 14.96 -3.88 2.48
CA LEU A 256 14.43 -3.04 1.39
C LEU A 256 15.16 -1.69 1.32
N LEU A 257 15.29 -0.98 2.44
CA LEU A 257 15.91 0.34 2.46
C LEU A 257 17.40 0.29 2.06
N ARG A 258 18.14 -0.72 2.52
CA ARG A 258 19.53 -0.95 2.07
C ARG A 258 19.65 -1.27 0.58
N ASP A 259 18.66 -1.99 0.02
CA ASP A 259 18.63 -2.36 -1.39
C ASP A 259 18.33 -1.18 -2.31
N VAL A 260 17.49 -0.25 -1.89
CA VAL A 260 17.04 0.87 -2.74
C VAL A 260 17.81 2.18 -2.51
N ALA A 261 18.43 2.37 -1.32
CA ALA A 261 19.11 3.61 -0.98
C ALA A 261 20.27 3.91 -1.94
N ASP A 262 20.37 5.15 -2.36
CA ASP A 262 21.44 5.69 -3.22
C ASP A 262 21.61 5.00 -4.59
N THR A 263 20.63 4.16 -4.99
CA THR A 263 20.65 3.42 -6.27
C THR A 263 19.92 4.13 -7.41
N GLY A 264 19.21 5.21 -7.10
CA GLY A 264 18.30 5.86 -8.07
C GLY A 264 16.96 5.15 -8.24
N THR A 265 16.71 4.02 -7.56
CA THR A 265 15.42 3.33 -7.56
C THR A 265 14.29 4.26 -7.11
N VAL A 266 13.21 4.31 -7.88
CA VAL A 266 12.01 5.08 -7.50
C VAL A 266 11.14 4.22 -6.58
N LEU A 267 10.95 4.66 -5.35
CA LEU A 267 10.08 4.02 -4.38
C LEU A 267 8.65 4.58 -4.49
N PHE A 268 7.65 3.70 -4.52
CA PHE A 268 6.23 3.99 -4.44
C PHE A 268 5.69 3.44 -3.10
N PRO A 269 5.71 4.23 -2.03
CA PRO A 269 5.15 3.82 -0.74
C PRO A 269 3.63 3.95 -0.77
N ALA A 270 2.92 2.98 -0.17
CA ALA A 270 1.46 2.90 -0.22
C ALA A 270 0.77 4.07 0.49
N HIS A 271 1.37 4.57 1.58
CA HIS A 271 0.73 5.48 2.51
C HIS A 271 1.35 6.87 2.61
N PHE A 272 2.32 7.21 1.76
CA PHE A 272 2.90 8.56 1.80
C PHE A 272 1.90 9.59 1.23
N PRO A 273 1.89 10.81 1.78
CA PRO A 273 1.00 11.87 1.34
C PRO A 273 1.08 12.11 -0.17
N ASP A 274 -0.10 12.25 -0.80
CA ASP A 274 -0.27 12.39 -2.24
C ASP A 274 0.24 11.21 -3.08
N ALA A 275 0.57 10.08 -2.43
CA ALA A 275 1.23 8.92 -3.03
C ALA A 275 2.45 9.31 -3.89
N VAL A 276 3.16 10.37 -3.44
CA VAL A 276 4.30 10.93 -4.18
C VAL A 276 5.46 9.94 -4.20
N PRO A 277 5.88 9.48 -5.38
CA PRO A 277 7.05 8.63 -5.50
C PRO A 277 8.33 9.42 -5.23
N GLY A 278 9.37 8.73 -4.78
CA GLY A 278 10.64 9.37 -4.48
C GLY A 278 11.80 8.39 -4.45
N ARG A 279 12.97 8.92 -4.17
CA ARG A 279 14.19 8.13 -3.95
C ARG A 279 14.53 8.11 -2.48
N VAL A 280 15.10 6.99 -2.07
CA VAL A 280 15.67 6.84 -0.72
C VAL A 280 17.15 7.17 -0.82
N VAL A 281 17.61 8.05 0.05
CA VAL A 281 19.04 8.41 0.15
C VAL A 281 19.49 8.25 1.59
N THR A 282 20.75 7.88 1.78
CA THR A 282 21.37 7.77 3.11
C THR A 282 21.40 9.15 3.77
N ASP A 283 20.94 9.25 5.01
CA ASP A 283 21.05 10.49 5.80
C ASP A 283 22.38 10.49 6.56
N PRO A 284 23.21 11.54 6.44
CA PRO A 284 24.46 11.65 7.18
C PRO A 284 24.32 11.59 8.71
N THR A 285 23.12 11.91 9.23
CA THR A 285 22.81 11.87 10.67
C THR A 285 22.33 10.52 11.15
N GLY A 286 22.13 9.58 10.25
CA GLY A 286 21.63 8.22 10.50
C GLY A 286 20.28 7.97 9.86
N GLY A 287 19.99 6.71 9.52
CA GLY A 287 18.80 6.32 8.77
C GLY A 287 18.83 6.81 7.32
N TYR A 288 17.65 7.15 6.79
CA TYR A 288 17.48 7.54 5.39
C TYR A 288 16.57 8.76 5.27
N ARG A 289 16.64 9.45 4.13
CA ARG A 289 15.75 10.55 3.74
C ARG A 289 15.00 10.19 2.47
N TYR A 290 13.88 10.88 2.26
CA TYR A 290 13.06 10.74 1.07
C TYR A 290 13.18 11.97 0.19
N GLU A 291 13.53 11.75 -1.07
CA GLU A 291 13.62 12.79 -2.10
C GLU A 291 12.49 12.57 -3.13
N PRO A 292 11.37 13.35 -3.05
CA PRO A 292 10.29 13.24 -4.01
C PRO A 292 10.76 13.40 -5.45
N VAL A 293 10.25 12.60 -6.38
CA VAL A 293 10.46 12.76 -7.82
C VAL A 293 9.22 13.36 -8.47
N GLY A 294 9.43 14.33 -9.37
CA GLY A 294 8.33 15.00 -10.09
C GLY A 294 7.68 16.17 -9.37
N ALA A 295 8.08 16.52 -8.15
CA ALA A 295 7.70 17.75 -7.50
C ALA A 295 8.49 18.93 -8.13
N ARG A 296 7.91 19.56 -9.14
CA ARG A 296 8.31 20.91 -9.61
C ARG A 296 7.08 21.78 -9.69
#